data_22a79df8f57d27f3233ede481e8a812e
#
_entry.id   22a79df8f57d27f3233ede481e8a812e
#
_cell.length_a   1.000
_cell.length_b   1.000
_cell.length_c   1.000
_cell.angle_alpha   90.00
_cell.angle_beta   90.00
_cell.angle_gamma   90.00
#
_symmetry.space_group_name_H-M   'P 1'
#
loop_
_entity.id
_entity.type
_entity.pdbx_description
1 polymer ?
#
loop_
_entity_poly.entity_id
_entity_poly.type
_entity_poly.pdbx_seq_one_letter_code
_entity_poly.pdbx_strand_id
1 'polypeptide(L)'
;MSNEDRRRARRQRREAKRAANRAKRTKQCTIESIADLNTLEQAAFAAASGVGWKASTQSYMLHRLPRIVEARRKLLAGEDVTLPRRYFDLWERGKLRHIQAARFPERVIQKALSRQALLPAYTPTFTSGNSANTRGRGTMYAIRRLKRQLARHYRRHGRDGWILLCDYRNYFGSIPRELVLEQAARLIDDPRVLALIRSMLDRERGDYGLGLGAEQNQILAVAYPSRIDHWLEEMSGCEATGRYMDDVYVIDNDRDRLRDALRMIEYLSRRLGLTLNPKKTRLVKLSHGFTFLKRKWSITDSGRIVVRPARKGITHERRKLKRMAKLAGRGILTTAAFERSYMSWRGGLDHVNGRRSQRTMDVLYRRLLDEIQDEREAQ
;
A
#
# COMPACT_ATOMS: atom_id res chain seq x y z
N MET A 1 -29.74 33.39 6.81
CA MET A 1 -29.15 32.58 5.71
C MET A 1 -29.99 31.35 5.52
N SER A 2 -30.63 31.20 4.36
CA SER A 2 -31.49 30.06 4.05
C SER A 2 -30.67 28.76 3.91
N ASN A 3 -31.34 27.60 3.91
CA ASN A 3 -30.69 26.34 3.66
C ASN A 3 -30.05 26.28 2.25
N GLU A 4 -30.65 26.95 1.28
CA GLU A 4 -30.12 27.10 -0.07
C GLU A 4 -28.86 27.94 -0.11
N ASP A 5 -28.81 29.08 0.59
CA ASP A 5 -27.59 29.91 0.68
C ASP A 5 -26.43 29.15 1.28
N ARG A 6 -26.68 28.33 2.32
CA ARG A 6 -25.66 27.48 2.92
C ARG A 6 -25.15 26.39 1.95
N ARG A 7 -26.03 25.77 1.15
CA ARG A 7 -25.68 24.79 0.12
C ARG A 7 -24.86 25.47 -1.00
N ARG A 8 -25.28 26.65 -1.47
CA ARG A 8 -24.58 27.43 -2.51
C ARG A 8 -23.17 27.84 -2.03
N ALA A 9 -23.05 28.36 -0.82
CA ALA A 9 -21.76 28.74 -0.23
C ALA A 9 -20.82 27.52 -0.07
N ARG A 10 -21.34 26.36 0.35
CA ARG A 10 -20.55 25.11 0.41
C ARG A 10 -20.08 24.66 -0.95
N ARG A 11 -20.91 24.76 -1.99
CA ARG A 11 -20.56 24.40 -3.37
C ARG A 11 -19.44 25.33 -3.88
N GLN A 12 -19.60 26.64 -3.74
CA GLN A 12 -18.59 27.63 -4.15
C GLN A 12 -17.23 27.40 -3.44
N ARG A 13 -17.24 27.15 -2.13
CA ARG A 13 -16.01 26.81 -1.38
C ARG A 13 -15.35 25.54 -1.89
N ARG A 14 -16.11 24.50 -2.25
CA ARG A 14 -15.58 23.27 -2.84
C ARG A 14 -14.98 23.52 -4.23
N GLU A 15 -15.64 24.29 -5.06
CA GLU A 15 -15.18 24.68 -6.40
C GLU A 15 -13.90 25.52 -6.33
N ALA A 16 -13.85 26.54 -5.47
CA ALA A 16 -12.66 27.33 -5.23
C ALA A 16 -11.47 26.47 -4.73
N LYS A 17 -11.72 25.56 -3.79
CA LYS A 17 -10.70 24.64 -3.30
C LYS A 17 -10.19 23.68 -4.41
N ARG A 18 -11.09 23.20 -5.27
CA ARG A 18 -10.72 22.35 -6.43
C ARG A 18 -9.85 23.14 -7.42
N ALA A 19 -10.24 24.37 -7.73
CA ALA A 19 -9.48 25.27 -8.63
C ALA A 19 -8.09 25.59 -8.06
N ALA A 20 -7.99 25.94 -6.77
CA ALA A 20 -6.71 26.20 -6.11
C ALA A 20 -5.79 24.97 -6.11
N ASN A 21 -6.34 23.79 -5.82
CA ASN A 21 -5.59 22.53 -5.86
C ASN A 21 -5.13 22.20 -7.29
N ARG A 22 -5.94 22.48 -8.30
CA ARG A 22 -5.57 22.30 -9.70
C ARG A 22 -4.43 23.24 -10.08
N ALA A 23 -4.54 24.54 -9.80
CA ALA A 23 -3.51 25.52 -10.08
C ALA A 23 -2.16 25.16 -9.40
N LYS A 24 -2.22 24.68 -8.15
CA LYS A 24 -1.03 24.20 -7.45
C LYS A 24 -0.41 22.98 -8.16
N ARG A 25 -1.21 22.01 -8.60
CA ARG A 25 -0.71 20.83 -9.33
C ARG A 25 -0.08 21.22 -10.65
N THR A 26 -0.73 22.09 -11.44
CA THR A 26 -0.21 22.58 -12.73
C THR A 26 1.18 23.19 -12.57
N LYS A 27 1.42 23.96 -11.50
CA LYS A 27 2.72 24.53 -11.20
C LYS A 27 3.75 23.53 -10.69
N GLN A 28 3.34 22.51 -9.98
CA GLN A 28 4.24 21.56 -9.31
C GLN A 28 4.53 20.31 -10.14
N CYS A 29 3.50 19.75 -10.80
CA CYS A 29 3.63 18.48 -11.51
C CYS A 29 4.15 18.67 -12.93
N THR A 30 5.34 19.26 -13.09
CA THR A 30 5.98 19.53 -14.37
C THR A 30 7.27 18.72 -14.53
N ILE A 31 7.71 18.55 -15.77
CA ILE A 31 8.97 17.84 -16.05
C ILE A 31 10.16 18.61 -15.47
N GLU A 32 10.11 19.94 -15.44
CA GLU A 32 11.16 20.80 -14.87
C GLU A 32 11.31 20.53 -13.36
N SER A 33 10.21 20.38 -12.64
CA SER A 33 10.24 20.08 -11.20
C SER A 33 10.79 18.68 -10.90
N ILE A 34 10.53 17.71 -11.78
CA ILE A 34 11.09 16.35 -11.68
C ILE A 34 12.58 16.36 -12.02
N ALA A 35 12.97 17.12 -13.04
CA ALA A 35 14.33 17.24 -13.54
C ALA A 35 15.21 18.23 -12.75
N ASP A 36 14.66 18.88 -11.72
CA ASP A 36 15.45 19.77 -10.87
C ASP A 36 16.60 19.03 -10.18
N LEU A 37 17.80 19.62 -10.15
CA LEU A 37 19.01 18.96 -9.66
C LEU A 37 18.90 18.56 -8.19
N ASN A 38 18.38 19.46 -7.33
CA ASN A 38 18.18 19.14 -5.92
C ASN A 38 17.14 18.03 -5.73
N THR A 39 16.07 18.07 -6.54
CA THR A 39 15.04 17.00 -6.55
C THR A 39 15.65 15.65 -6.90
N LEU A 40 16.46 15.57 -7.96
CA LEU A 40 17.10 14.32 -8.39
C LEU A 40 18.14 13.85 -7.36
N GLU A 41 18.90 14.76 -6.74
CA GLU A 41 19.85 14.39 -5.69
C GLU A 41 19.13 13.83 -4.45
N GLN A 42 18.10 14.51 -3.95
CA GLN A 42 17.28 13.99 -2.84
C GLN A 42 16.61 12.66 -3.20
N ALA A 43 16.20 12.49 -4.45
CA ALA A 43 15.64 11.23 -4.94
C ALA A 43 16.70 10.12 -4.96
N ALA A 44 17.97 10.41 -5.30
CA ALA A 44 19.06 9.44 -5.26
C ALA A 44 19.33 8.94 -3.84
N PHE A 45 19.45 9.83 -2.86
CA PHE A 45 19.58 9.43 -1.45
C PHE A 45 18.38 8.61 -0.96
N ALA A 46 17.18 9.02 -1.32
CA ALA A 46 15.98 8.29 -0.94
C ALA A 46 15.87 6.91 -1.61
N ALA A 47 16.32 6.78 -2.86
CA ALA A 47 16.38 5.50 -3.57
C ALA A 47 17.46 4.57 -3.01
N ALA A 48 18.55 5.12 -2.45
CA ALA A 48 19.64 4.38 -1.82
C ALA A 48 19.27 3.85 -0.41
N SER A 49 18.26 4.44 0.24
CA SER A 49 17.85 4.03 1.58
C SER A 49 17.48 2.54 1.63
N GLY A 50 18.11 1.81 2.58
CA GLY A 50 17.90 0.37 2.78
C GLY A 50 18.58 -0.55 1.75
N VAL A 51 19.24 0.01 0.72
CA VAL A 51 19.96 -0.75 -0.34
C VAL A 51 21.37 -0.23 -0.60
N GLY A 52 21.90 0.63 0.27
CA GLY A 52 23.25 1.22 0.15
C GLY A 52 24.39 0.20 0.12
N TRP A 53 24.17 -1.02 0.62
CA TRP A 53 25.11 -2.14 0.57
C TRP A 53 25.27 -2.79 -0.81
N LYS A 54 24.37 -2.50 -1.76
CA LYS A 54 24.44 -3.09 -3.11
C LYS A 54 25.48 -2.35 -3.97
N ALA A 55 26.36 -3.08 -4.62
CA ALA A 55 27.39 -2.54 -5.50
C ALA A 55 26.84 -1.58 -6.57
N SER A 56 25.68 -1.90 -7.17
CA SER A 56 25.02 -1.01 -8.14
C SER A 56 24.57 0.33 -7.55
N THR A 57 24.16 0.33 -6.27
CA THR A 57 23.81 1.56 -5.55
C THR A 57 25.07 2.37 -5.22
N GLN A 58 26.11 1.70 -4.70
CA GLN A 58 27.38 2.33 -4.37
C GLN A 58 28.03 2.99 -5.60
N SER A 59 28.11 2.25 -6.71
CA SER A 59 28.62 2.76 -8.00
C SER A 59 27.82 3.97 -8.51
N TYR A 60 26.49 3.98 -8.35
CA TYR A 60 25.69 5.15 -8.72
C TYR A 60 25.99 6.32 -7.80
N MET A 61 26.01 6.13 -6.50
CA MET A 61 26.18 7.19 -5.51
C MET A 61 27.58 7.82 -5.58
N LEU A 62 28.61 7.03 -5.90
CA LEU A 62 29.97 7.54 -6.11
C LEU A 62 30.03 8.53 -7.27
N HIS A 63 29.32 8.27 -8.37
CA HIS A 63 29.26 9.11 -9.56
C HIS A 63 27.92 9.83 -9.71
N ARG A 64 27.25 10.18 -8.60
CA ARG A 64 25.86 10.67 -8.64
C ARG A 64 25.70 12.00 -9.38
N LEU A 65 26.64 12.94 -9.20
CA LEU A 65 26.50 14.28 -9.77
C LEU A 65 26.45 14.25 -11.29
N PRO A 66 27.44 13.71 -12.03
CA PRO A 66 27.36 13.63 -13.49
C PRO A 66 26.14 12.81 -13.96
N ARG A 67 25.74 11.75 -13.23
CA ARG A 67 24.55 10.96 -13.57
C ARG A 67 23.24 11.74 -13.38
N ILE A 68 23.16 12.61 -12.39
CA ILE A 68 22.02 13.48 -12.15
C ILE A 68 21.91 14.55 -13.24
N VAL A 69 23.05 15.15 -13.63
CA VAL A 69 23.09 16.13 -14.73
C VAL A 69 22.64 15.48 -16.05
N GLU A 70 23.10 14.27 -16.33
CA GLU A 70 22.68 13.53 -17.53
C GLU A 70 21.19 13.15 -17.48
N ALA A 71 20.67 12.69 -16.31
CA ALA A 71 19.27 12.42 -16.14
C ALA A 71 18.40 13.67 -16.36
N ARG A 72 18.82 14.82 -15.83
CA ARG A 72 18.18 16.13 -16.09
C ARG A 72 18.13 16.44 -17.58
N ARG A 73 19.29 16.36 -18.26
CA ARG A 73 19.37 16.63 -19.70
C ARG A 73 18.37 15.78 -20.48
N LYS A 74 18.36 14.46 -20.22
CA LYS A 74 17.45 13.53 -20.90
C LYS A 74 15.99 13.83 -20.62
N LEU A 75 15.62 14.07 -19.36
CA LEU A 75 14.26 14.40 -18.99
C LEU A 75 13.74 15.66 -19.68
N LEU A 76 14.56 16.72 -19.72
CA LEU A 76 14.19 17.98 -20.38
C LEU A 76 14.12 17.86 -21.90
N ALA A 77 14.95 16.99 -22.50
CA ALA A 77 14.95 16.70 -23.92
C ALA A 77 13.83 15.71 -24.33
N GLY A 78 13.09 15.12 -23.37
CA GLY A 78 12.08 14.10 -23.66
C GLY A 78 12.67 12.76 -24.13
N GLU A 79 13.97 12.52 -23.87
CA GLU A 79 14.62 11.25 -24.21
C GLU A 79 14.15 10.12 -23.28
N ASP A 80 14.16 8.88 -23.78
CA ASP A 80 13.82 7.71 -22.96
C ASP A 80 14.88 7.49 -21.85
N VAL A 81 14.40 7.55 -20.62
CA VAL A 81 15.20 7.34 -19.40
C VAL A 81 14.99 5.96 -18.78
N THR A 82 14.16 5.12 -19.41
CA THR A 82 13.87 3.79 -18.91
C THR A 82 15.00 2.82 -19.24
N LEU A 83 15.15 1.81 -18.40
CA LEU A 83 16.18 0.80 -18.54
C LEU A 83 15.55 -0.60 -18.55
N PRO A 84 16.23 -1.61 -19.18
CA PRO A 84 15.74 -2.99 -19.13
C PRO A 84 15.50 -3.46 -17.68
N ARG A 85 14.33 -4.04 -17.43
CA ARG A 85 13.93 -4.55 -16.11
C ARG A 85 14.80 -5.74 -15.69
N ARG A 86 15.01 -5.87 -14.39
CA ARG A 86 15.56 -7.09 -13.80
C ARG A 86 14.38 -7.94 -13.29
N TYR A 87 14.25 -9.14 -13.83
CA TYR A 87 13.19 -10.08 -13.47
C TYR A 87 13.73 -11.13 -12.49
N PHE A 88 12.97 -11.41 -11.45
CA PHE A 88 13.26 -12.51 -10.53
C PHE A 88 11.99 -12.91 -9.78
N ASP A 89 11.97 -14.15 -9.35
CA ASP A 89 10.88 -14.72 -8.59
C ASP A 89 11.16 -14.64 -7.09
N LEU A 90 10.17 -14.16 -6.36
CA LEU A 90 10.22 -14.04 -4.90
C LEU A 90 9.10 -14.87 -4.27
N TRP A 91 9.49 -15.86 -3.47
CA TRP A 91 8.53 -16.55 -2.62
C TRP A 91 8.23 -15.72 -1.37
N GLU A 92 7.03 -15.13 -1.34
CA GLU A 92 6.56 -14.37 -0.18
C GLU A 92 5.37 -15.06 0.47
N ARG A 93 5.57 -15.61 1.67
CA ARG A 93 4.51 -16.22 2.49
C ARG A 93 3.68 -17.28 1.75
N GLY A 94 4.35 -18.15 1.00
CA GLY A 94 3.73 -19.23 0.23
C GLY A 94 3.07 -18.80 -1.09
N LYS A 95 3.38 -17.59 -1.56
CA LYS A 95 3.00 -17.12 -2.90
C LYS A 95 4.24 -16.78 -3.69
N LEU A 96 4.29 -17.29 -4.91
CA LEU A 96 5.26 -16.87 -5.90
C LEU A 96 4.87 -15.49 -6.44
N ARG A 97 5.83 -14.55 -6.43
CA ARG A 97 5.66 -13.22 -6.99
C ARG A 97 6.72 -12.99 -8.05
N HIS A 98 6.28 -12.65 -9.23
CA HIS A 98 7.17 -12.23 -10.32
C HIS A 98 7.48 -10.75 -10.14
N ILE A 99 8.73 -10.44 -9.78
CA ILE A 99 9.18 -9.08 -9.51
C ILE A 99 9.82 -8.50 -10.77
N GLN A 100 9.44 -7.28 -11.12
CA GLN A 100 9.97 -6.49 -12.23
C GLN A 100 10.70 -5.26 -11.65
N ALA A 101 11.96 -5.45 -11.27
CA ALA A 101 12.70 -4.40 -10.60
C ALA A 101 13.36 -3.45 -11.61
N ALA A 102 13.15 -2.15 -11.44
CA ALA A 102 13.88 -1.13 -12.16
C ALA A 102 15.34 -1.08 -11.70
N ARG A 103 16.27 -0.75 -12.62
CA ARG A 103 17.67 -0.50 -12.30
C ARG A 103 17.81 0.80 -11.48
N PHE A 104 18.89 0.92 -10.73
CA PHE A 104 19.03 2.00 -9.76
C PHE A 104 18.92 3.43 -10.37
N PRO A 105 19.52 3.75 -11.54
CA PRO A 105 19.36 5.07 -12.17
C PRO A 105 17.89 5.42 -12.43
N GLU A 106 17.12 4.48 -12.97
CA GLU A 106 15.70 4.67 -13.21
C GLU A 106 14.89 4.81 -11.89
N ARG A 107 15.27 4.09 -10.83
CA ARG A 107 14.64 4.23 -9.51
C ARG A 107 14.78 5.64 -8.93
N VAL A 108 15.87 6.33 -9.24
CA VAL A 108 16.05 7.74 -8.87
C VAL A 108 15.00 8.61 -9.55
N ILE A 109 14.82 8.44 -10.87
CA ILE A 109 13.82 9.18 -11.63
C ILE A 109 12.39 8.82 -11.17
N GLN A 110 12.11 7.54 -10.93
CA GLN A 110 10.84 7.09 -10.36
C GLN A 110 10.54 7.75 -9.00
N LYS A 111 11.56 7.93 -8.18
CA LYS A 111 11.44 8.60 -6.88
C LYS A 111 11.16 10.10 -7.03
N ALA A 112 11.83 10.77 -7.98
CA ALA A 112 11.57 12.17 -8.31
C ALA A 112 10.13 12.36 -8.85
N LEU A 113 9.73 11.55 -9.84
CA LEU A 113 8.37 11.51 -10.38
C LEU A 113 7.33 11.30 -9.29
N SER A 114 7.55 10.32 -8.40
CA SER A 114 6.64 10.03 -7.30
C SER A 114 6.44 11.22 -6.37
N ARG A 115 7.51 11.93 -6.03
CA ARG A 115 7.48 13.06 -5.08
C ARG A 115 6.97 14.35 -5.69
N GLN A 116 7.35 14.65 -6.93
CA GLN A 116 7.03 15.94 -7.57
C GLN A 116 5.72 15.92 -8.36
N ALA A 117 5.29 14.77 -8.87
CA ALA A 117 4.08 14.68 -9.67
C ALA A 117 3.01 13.74 -9.07
N LEU A 118 3.31 12.46 -8.84
CA LEU A 118 2.26 11.51 -8.49
C LEU A 118 1.64 11.76 -7.10
N LEU A 119 2.45 11.90 -6.05
CA LEU A 119 1.93 12.16 -4.71
C LEU A 119 1.17 13.49 -4.61
N PRO A 120 1.69 14.62 -5.13
CA PRO A 120 0.94 15.87 -5.15
C PRO A 120 -0.35 15.81 -5.97
N ALA A 121 -0.37 15.07 -7.08
CA ALA A 121 -1.56 14.93 -7.91
C ALA A 121 -2.64 14.07 -7.23
N TYR A 122 -2.26 12.91 -6.71
CA TYR A 122 -3.22 11.92 -6.24
C TYR A 122 -3.61 12.05 -4.77
N THR A 123 -2.69 12.45 -3.86
CA THR A 123 -2.99 12.51 -2.41
C THR A 123 -4.22 13.37 -2.08
N PRO A 124 -4.44 14.55 -2.71
CA PRO A 124 -5.63 15.35 -2.44
C PRO A 124 -6.94 14.71 -2.90
N THR A 125 -6.89 13.70 -3.76
CA THR A 125 -8.08 12.99 -4.27
C THR A 125 -8.48 11.80 -3.39
N PHE A 126 -7.63 11.38 -2.46
CA PHE A 126 -7.91 10.24 -1.60
C PHE A 126 -8.94 10.57 -0.54
N THR A 127 -9.90 9.68 -0.39
CA THR A 127 -10.86 9.73 0.72
C THR A 127 -10.19 9.43 2.06
N SER A 128 -10.90 9.67 3.15
CA SER A 128 -10.45 9.30 4.49
C SER A 128 -10.35 7.78 4.67
N GLY A 129 -11.11 7.02 3.87
CA GLY A 129 -11.11 5.54 3.86
C GLY A 129 -9.86 4.92 3.30
N ASN A 130 -9.15 5.59 2.39
CA ASN A 130 -7.87 5.08 1.92
C ASN A 130 -6.82 5.14 3.03
N SER A 131 -6.29 3.97 3.38
CA SER A 131 -5.30 3.81 4.46
C SER A 131 -3.91 3.44 3.96
N ALA A 132 -3.69 3.38 2.65
CA ALA A 132 -2.42 2.95 2.05
C ALA A 132 -1.69 4.12 1.37
N ASN A 133 -0.38 4.03 1.33
CA ASN A 133 0.54 4.86 0.55
C ASN A 133 0.32 6.39 0.66
N THR A 134 -0.02 6.86 1.85
CA THR A 134 -0.22 8.28 2.17
C THR A 134 0.54 8.60 3.45
N ARG A 135 1.21 9.75 3.50
CA ARG A 135 1.93 10.20 4.70
C ARG A 135 1.00 10.19 5.93
N GLY A 136 1.45 9.60 7.03
CA GLY A 136 0.65 9.44 8.26
C GLY A 136 -0.42 8.34 8.19
N ARG A 137 -0.57 7.66 7.05
CA ARG A 137 -1.46 6.51 6.88
C ARG A 137 -0.65 5.24 6.59
N GLY A 138 -1.19 4.11 7.00
CA GLY A 138 -0.55 2.80 6.85
C GLY A 138 -1.35 1.76 7.60
N THR A 139 -0.80 0.58 7.80
CA THR A 139 -1.50 -0.52 8.52
C THR A 139 -2.02 -0.09 9.88
N MET A 140 -1.25 0.72 10.63
CA MET A 140 -1.67 1.20 11.95
C MET A 140 -2.83 2.21 11.89
N TYR A 141 -2.84 3.06 10.86
CA TYR A 141 -3.97 3.95 10.60
C TYR A 141 -5.23 3.14 10.28
N ALA A 142 -5.13 2.14 9.39
CA ALA A 142 -6.24 1.25 9.05
C ALA A 142 -6.80 0.53 10.28
N ILE A 143 -5.94 0.00 11.15
CA ILE A 143 -6.34 -0.67 12.40
C ILE A 143 -7.07 0.30 13.33
N ARG A 144 -6.49 1.48 13.58
CA ARG A 144 -7.11 2.49 14.46
C ARG A 144 -8.44 2.99 13.91
N ARG A 145 -8.54 3.18 12.58
CA ARG A 145 -9.76 3.60 11.91
C ARG A 145 -10.86 2.53 12.08
N LEU A 146 -10.57 1.28 11.73
CA LEU A 146 -11.53 0.18 11.86
C LEU A 146 -11.96 -0.05 13.31
N LYS A 147 -11.04 0.03 14.29
CA LYS A 147 -11.39 -0.02 15.72
C LYS A 147 -12.41 1.06 16.10
N ARG A 148 -12.18 2.31 15.68
CA ARG A 148 -13.09 3.43 15.98
C ARG A 148 -14.46 3.25 15.32
N GLN A 149 -14.49 2.74 14.09
CA GLN A 149 -15.74 2.47 13.36
C GLN A 149 -16.54 1.35 14.01
N LEU A 150 -15.91 0.23 14.39
CA LEU A 150 -16.56 -0.86 15.12
C LEU A 150 -17.06 -0.42 16.50
N ALA A 151 -16.31 0.40 17.22
CA ALA A 151 -16.74 0.95 18.51
C ALA A 151 -17.95 1.90 18.36
N ARG A 152 -18.01 2.68 17.25
CA ARG A 152 -19.15 3.53 16.92
C ARG A 152 -20.37 2.69 16.57
N HIS A 153 -20.19 1.65 15.74
CA HIS A 153 -21.23 0.69 15.39
C HIS A 153 -21.80 0.01 16.64
N TYR A 154 -20.92 -0.51 17.52
CA TYR A 154 -21.35 -1.16 18.76
C TYR A 154 -22.22 -0.26 19.66
N ARG A 155 -21.89 1.03 19.79
CA ARG A 155 -22.70 1.96 20.60
C ARG A 155 -24.12 2.17 20.05
N ARG A 156 -24.35 1.90 18.76
CA ARG A 156 -25.66 2.08 18.10
C ARG A 156 -26.46 0.77 18.03
N HIS A 157 -25.76 -0.32 17.76
CA HIS A 157 -26.37 -1.60 17.36
C HIS A 157 -25.87 -2.80 18.15
N GLY A 158 -25.04 -2.58 19.18
CA GLY A 158 -24.40 -3.67 19.89
C GLY A 158 -23.52 -4.53 18.98
N ARG A 159 -23.68 -5.84 19.06
CA ARG A 159 -22.98 -6.82 18.20
C ARG A 159 -23.76 -7.17 16.95
N ASP A 160 -24.95 -6.62 16.78
CA ASP A 160 -25.74 -6.86 15.58
C ASP A 160 -25.18 -6.05 14.41
N GLY A 161 -25.27 -6.63 13.21
CA GLY A 161 -24.75 -6.05 11.99
C GLY A 161 -23.73 -6.93 11.28
N TRP A 162 -23.24 -6.41 10.18
CA TRP A 162 -22.46 -7.15 9.22
C TRP A 162 -21.24 -6.36 8.74
N ILE A 163 -20.23 -7.07 8.29
CA ILE A 163 -19.11 -6.52 7.55
C ILE A 163 -18.99 -7.23 6.20
N LEU A 164 -18.99 -6.45 5.13
CA LEU A 164 -18.61 -6.90 3.80
C LEU A 164 -17.10 -6.74 3.66
N LEU A 165 -16.42 -7.80 3.26
CA LEU A 165 -14.99 -7.83 2.96
C LEU A 165 -14.83 -8.15 1.48
N CYS A 166 -14.09 -7.32 0.73
CA CYS A 166 -13.79 -7.54 -0.67
C CYS A 166 -12.28 -7.57 -0.89
N ASP A 167 -11.83 -8.46 -1.79
CA ASP A 167 -10.45 -8.59 -2.23
C ASP A 167 -10.48 -8.76 -3.76
N TYR A 168 -9.52 -8.18 -4.48
CA TYR A 168 -9.46 -8.29 -5.92
C TYR A 168 -8.64 -9.51 -6.35
N ARG A 169 -9.02 -10.10 -7.50
CA ARG A 169 -8.23 -11.15 -8.14
C ARG A 169 -7.07 -10.52 -8.91
N ASN A 170 -5.84 -10.94 -8.60
CA ASN A 170 -4.62 -10.46 -9.29
C ASN A 170 -4.57 -8.94 -9.47
N TYR A 171 -4.82 -8.18 -8.40
CA TYR A 171 -5.07 -6.74 -8.45
C TYR A 171 -4.08 -5.98 -9.34
N PHE A 172 -2.78 -6.04 -9.02
CA PHE A 172 -1.75 -5.34 -9.81
C PHE A 172 -1.68 -5.80 -11.25
N GLY A 173 -1.82 -7.10 -11.50
CA GLY A 173 -1.71 -7.68 -12.84
C GLY A 173 -2.93 -7.47 -13.73
N SER A 174 -4.07 -7.03 -13.18
CA SER A 174 -5.30 -6.82 -13.96
C SER A 174 -5.60 -5.35 -14.28
N ILE A 175 -4.82 -4.40 -13.76
CA ILE A 175 -5.05 -2.97 -13.99
C ILE A 175 -4.73 -2.59 -15.44
N PRO A 176 -5.69 -2.10 -16.25
CA PRO A 176 -5.43 -1.62 -17.61
C PRO A 176 -4.59 -0.35 -17.59
N ARG A 177 -3.45 -0.34 -18.27
CA ARG A 177 -2.50 0.79 -18.26
C ARG A 177 -3.08 2.04 -18.91
N GLU A 178 -3.84 1.90 -19.98
CA GLU A 178 -4.50 3.03 -20.65
C GLU A 178 -5.45 3.76 -19.70
N LEU A 179 -6.25 3.03 -18.91
CA LEU A 179 -7.14 3.67 -17.94
C LEU A 179 -6.35 4.36 -16.80
N VAL A 180 -5.16 3.86 -16.45
CA VAL A 180 -4.27 4.55 -15.51
C VAL A 180 -3.77 5.86 -16.10
N LEU A 181 -3.36 5.87 -17.36
CA LEU A 181 -2.89 7.06 -18.09
C LEU A 181 -4.02 8.08 -18.26
N GLU A 182 -5.23 7.64 -18.61
CA GLU A 182 -6.40 8.51 -18.63
C GLU A 182 -6.69 9.17 -17.28
N GLN A 183 -6.57 8.41 -16.18
CA GLN A 183 -6.73 8.96 -14.84
C GLN A 183 -5.62 9.97 -14.49
N ALA A 184 -4.39 9.68 -14.90
CA ALA A 184 -3.26 10.59 -14.70
C ALA A 184 -3.45 11.90 -15.48
N ALA A 185 -3.90 11.85 -16.73
CA ALA A 185 -4.16 13.01 -17.58
C ALA A 185 -5.26 13.95 -17.02
N ARG A 186 -6.15 13.44 -16.15
CA ARG A 186 -7.14 14.30 -15.46
C ARG A 186 -6.54 15.12 -14.33
N LEU A 187 -5.32 14.77 -13.87
CA LEU A 187 -4.69 15.34 -12.68
C LEU A 187 -3.38 16.06 -12.99
N ILE A 188 -2.69 15.67 -14.05
CA ILE A 188 -1.37 16.16 -14.48
C ILE A 188 -1.55 16.76 -15.87
N ASP A 189 -1.26 18.04 -15.98
CA ASP A 189 -1.47 18.82 -17.21
C ASP A 189 -0.23 18.77 -18.14
N ASP A 190 0.99 18.50 -17.61
CA ASP A 190 2.22 18.46 -18.43
C ASP A 190 2.28 17.15 -19.26
N PRO A 191 2.22 17.24 -20.61
CA PRO A 191 2.26 16.06 -21.48
C PRO A 191 3.58 15.29 -21.40
N ARG A 192 4.71 15.96 -21.06
CA ARG A 192 6.01 15.30 -20.92
C ARG A 192 6.06 14.41 -19.68
N VAL A 193 5.37 14.81 -18.61
CA VAL A 193 5.21 13.96 -17.42
C VAL A 193 4.33 12.75 -17.73
N LEU A 194 3.26 12.92 -18.51
CA LEU A 194 2.41 11.79 -18.94
C LEU A 194 3.19 10.84 -19.86
N ALA A 195 4.02 11.37 -20.78
CA ALA A 195 4.91 10.57 -21.63
C ALA A 195 5.93 9.77 -20.79
N LEU A 196 6.51 10.40 -19.74
CA LEU A 196 7.40 9.72 -18.82
C LEU A 196 6.70 8.57 -18.05
N ILE A 197 5.47 8.79 -17.59
CA ILE A 197 4.67 7.74 -16.94
C ILE A 197 4.41 6.60 -17.94
N ARG A 198 4.01 6.92 -19.17
CA ARG A 198 3.77 5.94 -20.23
C ARG A 198 5.01 5.11 -20.51
N SER A 199 6.16 5.74 -20.77
CA SER A 199 7.42 5.03 -21.07
C SER A 199 7.83 4.06 -19.95
N MET A 200 7.59 4.41 -18.68
CA MET A 200 7.84 3.52 -17.54
C MET A 200 6.86 2.34 -17.48
N LEU A 201 5.59 2.54 -17.83
CA LEU A 201 4.58 1.49 -17.85
C LEU A 201 4.79 0.54 -19.03
N ASP A 202 5.21 1.03 -20.19
CA ASP A 202 5.45 0.23 -21.38
C ASP A 202 6.63 -0.75 -21.24
N ARG A 203 7.52 -0.51 -20.24
CA ARG A 203 8.59 -1.45 -19.88
C ARG A 203 8.13 -2.65 -19.04
N GLU A 204 6.89 -2.63 -18.56
CA GLU A 204 6.33 -3.77 -17.83
C GLU A 204 5.91 -4.87 -18.80
N ARG A 205 6.02 -6.14 -18.40
CA ARG A 205 5.62 -7.27 -19.26
C ARG A 205 4.11 -7.30 -19.52
N GLY A 206 3.74 -7.73 -20.73
CA GLY A 206 2.35 -7.90 -21.17
C GLY A 206 1.63 -6.57 -21.39
N ASP A 207 0.37 -6.66 -21.81
CA ASP A 207 -0.46 -5.50 -22.20
C ASP A 207 -1.20 -4.90 -21.02
N TYR A 208 -1.28 -5.61 -19.89
CA TYR A 208 -1.99 -5.26 -18.69
C TYR A 208 -1.06 -5.32 -17.47
N GLY A 209 -1.49 -4.62 -16.44
CA GLY A 209 -0.91 -4.72 -15.12
C GLY A 209 0.18 -3.71 -14.85
N LEU A 210 0.32 -3.47 -13.56
CA LEU A 210 1.40 -2.68 -12.97
C LEU A 210 2.38 -3.66 -12.33
N GLY A 211 3.63 -3.63 -12.77
CA GLY A 211 4.68 -4.50 -12.25
C GLY A 211 4.93 -4.29 -10.75
N LEU A 212 5.22 -5.38 -10.06
CA LEU A 212 5.58 -5.33 -8.64
C LEU A 212 7.05 -4.94 -8.49
N GLY A 213 7.34 -3.94 -7.64
CA GLY A 213 8.69 -3.53 -7.29
C GLY A 213 9.04 -2.07 -7.62
N ALA A 214 8.15 -1.36 -8.30
CA ALA A 214 8.28 0.06 -8.60
C ALA A 214 7.37 0.92 -7.70
N GLU A 215 7.88 2.03 -7.17
CA GLU A 215 7.12 2.91 -6.26
C GLU A 215 5.97 3.62 -6.98
N GLN A 216 6.20 4.12 -8.20
CA GLN A 216 5.15 4.78 -8.97
C GLN A 216 3.96 3.83 -9.25
N ASN A 217 4.22 2.55 -9.55
CA ASN A 217 3.18 1.56 -9.76
C ASN A 217 2.32 1.37 -8.51
N GLN A 218 2.93 1.45 -7.33
CA GLN A 218 2.24 1.35 -6.07
C GLN A 218 1.33 2.57 -5.81
N ILE A 219 1.79 3.78 -6.14
CA ILE A 219 0.98 5.00 -6.03
C ILE A 219 -0.21 4.94 -6.99
N LEU A 220 0.05 4.59 -8.25
CA LEU A 220 -0.98 4.45 -9.28
C LEU A 220 -2.01 3.38 -8.91
N ALA A 221 -1.57 2.21 -8.44
CA ALA A 221 -2.47 1.15 -7.99
C ALA A 221 -3.35 1.58 -6.80
N VAL A 222 -2.80 2.31 -5.82
CA VAL A 222 -3.59 2.82 -4.69
C VAL A 222 -4.62 3.84 -5.17
N ALA A 223 -4.27 4.70 -6.12
CA ALA A 223 -5.15 5.73 -6.66
C ALA A 223 -6.25 5.16 -7.58
N TYR A 224 -5.96 4.07 -8.27
CA TYR A 224 -6.78 3.54 -9.35
C TYR A 224 -8.26 3.33 -8.99
N PRO A 225 -8.65 2.69 -7.86
CA PRO A 225 -10.04 2.47 -7.50
C PRO A 225 -10.66 3.62 -6.66
N SER A 226 -10.06 4.82 -6.64
CA SER A 226 -10.56 5.94 -5.80
C SER A 226 -12.01 6.30 -6.08
N ARG A 227 -12.52 6.09 -7.31
CA ARG A 227 -13.93 6.28 -7.63
C ARG A 227 -14.85 5.39 -6.79
N ILE A 228 -14.42 4.17 -6.50
CA ILE A 228 -15.16 3.23 -5.62
C ILE A 228 -15.13 3.76 -4.19
N ASP A 229 -13.98 4.25 -3.71
CA ASP A 229 -13.86 4.83 -2.36
C ASP A 229 -14.79 6.03 -2.17
N HIS A 230 -14.84 6.93 -3.16
CA HIS A 230 -15.74 8.08 -3.13
C HIS A 230 -17.20 7.66 -3.12
N TRP A 231 -17.59 6.71 -3.97
CA TRP A 231 -18.95 6.21 -3.97
C TRP A 231 -19.32 5.59 -2.62
N LEU A 232 -18.43 4.80 -2.03
CA LEU A 232 -18.65 4.18 -0.73
C LEU A 232 -18.78 5.20 0.40
N GLU A 233 -17.99 6.26 0.42
CA GLU A 233 -18.04 7.27 1.49
C GLU A 233 -19.18 8.28 1.31
N GLU A 234 -19.58 8.60 0.08
CA GLU A 234 -20.47 9.72 -0.22
C GLU A 234 -21.89 9.27 -0.60
N MET A 235 -22.04 8.10 -1.22
CA MET A 235 -23.29 7.69 -1.88
C MET A 235 -23.88 6.39 -1.35
N SER A 236 -23.10 5.50 -0.78
CA SER A 236 -23.58 4.15 -0.39
C SER A 236 -24.58 4.17 0.77
N GLY A 237 -24.58 5.22 1.58
CA GLY A 237 -25.35 5.29 2.81
C GLY A 237 -24.91 4.32 3.92
N CYS A 238 -23.85 3.54 3.69
CA CYS A 238 -23.33 2.61 4.68
C CYS A 238 -22.67 3.33 5.85
N GLU A 239 -22.74 2.75 7.05
CA GLU A 239 -22.24 3.36 8.28
C GLU A 239 -20.73 3.62 8.26
N ALA A 240 -19.96 2.70 7.73
CA ALA A 240 -18.52 2.81 7.73
C ALA A 240 -17.88 2.01 6.59
N THR A 241 -16.82 2.57 6.05
CA THR A 241 -16.05 1.96 4.95
C THR A 241 -14.57 2.26 5.11
N GLY A 242 -13.75 1.47 4.46
CA GLY A 242 -12.32 1.72 4.33
C GLY A 242 -11.63 0.74 3.42
N ARG A 243 -10.46 1.14 2.93
CA ARG A 243 -9.62 0.35 2.03
C ARG A 243 -8.15 0.41 2.43
N TYR A 244 -7.49 -0.71 2.31
CA TYR A 244 -6.03 -0.81 2.39
C TYR A 244 -5.51 -1.57 1.17
N MET A 245 -4.94 -0.86 0.20
CA MET A 245 -4.56 -1.41 -1.11
C MET A 245 -5.76 -2.05 -1.82
N ASP A 246 -5.73 -3.36 -2.02
CA ASP A 246 -6.75 -4.21 -2.62
C ASP A 246 -7.81 -4.73 -1.61
N ASP A 247 -7.56 -4.61 -0.32
CA ASP A 247 -8.49 -5.04 0.74
C ASP A 247 -9.51 -3.93 1.06
N VAL A 248 -10.80 -4.14 0.75
CA VAL A 248 -11.92 -3.22 1.04
C VAL A 248 -12.80 -3.81 2.13
N TYR A 249 -13.33 -2.97 3.02
CA TYR A 249 -14.40 -3.34 3.94
C TYR A 249 -15.51 -2.30 3.97
N VAL A 250 -16.75 -2.77 4.21
CA VAL A 250 -17.94 -1.94 4.44
C VAL A 250 -18.69 -2.51 5.64
N ILE A 251 -19.15 -1.68 6.56
CA ILE A 251 -19.89 -2.07 7.78
C ILE A 251 -21.26 -1.41 7.75
N ASP A 252 -22.27 -2.20 8.06
CA ASP A 252 -23.64 -1.72 8.28
C ASP A 252 -24.44 -2.72 9.14
N ASN A 253 -25.51 -2.25 9.77
CA ASN A 253 -26.48 -3.13 10.44
C ASN A 253 -27.47 -3.74 9.44
N ASP A 254 -27.68 -3.08 8.29
CA ASP A 254 -28.55 -3.53 7.21
C ASP A 254 -27.78 -4.41 6.22
N ARG A 255 -28.18 -5.69 6.17
CA ARG A 255 -27.57 -6.69 5.29
C ARG A 255 -27.85 -6.41 3.80
N ASP A 256 -29.01 -5.89 3.47
CA ASP A 256 -29.41 -5.65 2.08
C ASP A 256 -28.69 -4.42 1.53
N ARG A 257 -28.49 -3.39 2.35
CA ARG A 257 -27.62 -2.26 1.99
C ARG A 257 -26.20 -2.71 1.67
N LEU A 258 -25.65 -3.68 2.41
CA LEU A 258 -24.33 -4.24 2.09
C LEU A 258 -24.33 -5.08 0.82
N ARG A 259 -25.43 -5.75 0.48
CA ARG A 259 -25.57 -6.44 -0.81
C ARG A 259 -25.64 -5.45 -1.97
N ASP A 260 -26.32 -4.33 -1.80
CA ASP A 260 -26.36 -3.25 -2.77
C ASP A 260 -24.97 -2.63 -2.96
N ALA A 261 -24.27 -2.39 -1.86
CA ALA A 261 -22.88 -1.94 -1.90
C ALA A 261 -21.98 -2.93 -2.66
N LEU A 262 -22.14 -4.23 -2.44
CA LEU A 262 -21.39 -5.25 -3.19
C LEU A 262 -21.69 -5.20 -4.69
N ARG A 263 -22.97 -5.13 -5.07
CA ARG A 263 -23.38 -5.02 -6.49
C ARG A 263 -22.74 -3.80 -7.16
N MET A 264 -22.71 -2.67 -6.47
CA MET A 264 -22.12 -1.45 -7.01
C MET A 264 -20.59 -1.52 -7.06
N ILE A 265 -19.92 -2.10 -6.04
CA ILE A 265 -18.47 -2.35 -6.07
C ILE A 265 -18.13 -3.23 -7.28
N GLU A 266 -18.88 -4.29 -7.53
CA GLU A 266 -18.68 -5.18 -8.68
C GLU A 266 -18.88 -4.45 -10.02
N TYR A 267 -19.94 -3.64 -10.13
CA TYR A 267 -20.22 -2.84 -11.31
C TYR A 267 -19.08 -1.85 -11.60
N LEU A 268 -18.69 -1.04 -10.61
CA LEU A 268 -17.62 -0.06 -10.76
C LEU A 268 -16.26 -0.72 -11.02
N SER A 269 -16.00 -1.87 -10.38
CA SER A 269 -14.77 -2.64 -10.60
C SER A 269 -14.67 -3.15 -12.01
N ARG A 270 -15.76 -3.72 -12.57
CA ARG A 270 -15.79 -4.17 -13.98
C ARG A 270 -15.48 -3.04 -14.95
N ARG A 271 -16.00 -1.84 -14.71
CA ARG A 271 -15.68 -0.65 -15.53
C ARG A 271 -14.21 -0.21 -15.42
N LEU A 272 -13.52 -0.62 -14.38
CA LEU A 272 -12.09 -0.41 -14.18
C LEU A 272 -11.25 -1.63 -14.62
N GLY A 273 -11.83 -2.63 -15.28
CA GLY A 273 -11.12 -3.86 -15.63
C GLY A 273 -10.73 -4.74 -14.44
N LEU A 274 -11.29 -4.48 -13.25
CA LEU A 274 -11.01 -5.21 -12.04
C LEU A 274 -12.07 -6.27 -11.76
N THR A 275 -11.66 -7.40 -11.19
CA THR A 275 -12.57 -8.49 -10.80
C THR A 275 -12.39 -8.81 -9.33
N LEU A 276 -13.49 -8.86 -8.57
CA LEU A 276 -13.47 -9.33 -7.19
C LEU A 276 -13.14 -10.82 -7.11
N ASN A 277 -12.47 -11.22 -6.05
CA ASN A 277 -12.17 -12.61 -5.76
C ASN A 277 -13.35 -13.26 -5.00
N PRO A 278 -14.15 -14.14 -5.63
CA PRO A 278 -15.35 -14.68 -5.00
C PRO A 278 -15.05 -15.56 -3.77
N LYS A 279 -13.84 -16.16 -3.69
CA LYS A 279 -13.42 -16.97 -2.53
C LYS A 279 -13.07 -16.12 -1.30
N LYS A 280 -12.78 -14.84 -1.49
CA LYS A 280 -12.38 -13.92 -0.43
C LYS A 280 -13.40 -12.80 -0.18
N THR A 281 -14.24 -12.48 -1.16
CA THR A 281 -15.37 -11.57 -0.99
C THR A 281 -16.45 -12.28 -0.17
N ARG A 282 -16.78 -11.68 0.99
CA ARG A 282 -17.70 -12.32 1.93
C ARG A 282 -18.40 -11.31 2.83
N LEU A 283 -19.64 -11.59 3.11
CA LEU A 283 -20.47 -10.91 4.10
C LEU A 283 -20.45 -11.71 5.40
N VAL A 284 -19.97 -11.10 6.48
CA VAL A 284 -19.76 -11.78 7.77
C VAL A 284 -20.52 -11.05 8.87
N LYS A 285 -21.24 -11.79 9.71
CA LYS A 285 -21.89 -11.23 10.90
C LYS A 285 -20.82 -10.76 11.91
N LEU A 286 -20.94 -9.55 12.44
CA LEU A 286 -19.95 -8.98 13.35
C LEU A 286 -19.78 -9.80 14.64
N SER A 287 -20.85 -10.44 15.12
CA SER A 287 -20.82 -11.33 16.28
C SER A 287 -19.92 -12.57 16.11
N HIS A 288 -19.69 -13.03 14.87
CA HIS A 288 -18.82 -14.19 14.59
C HIS A 288 -17.33 -13.81 14.49
N GLY A 289 -17.05 -12.51 14.41
CA GLY A 289 -15.71 -11.99 14.15
C GLY A 289 -15.24 -12.28 12.72
N PHE A 290 -14.19 -11.59 12.31
CA PHE A 290 -13.69 -11.65 10.93
C PHE A 290 -12.16 -11.52 10.89
N THR A 291 -11.59 -11.71 9.70
CA THR A 291 -10.15 -11.50 9.47
C THR A 291 -9.95 -10.38 8.47
N PHE A 292 -9.19 -9.35 8.85
CA PHE A 292 -8.79 -8.24 7.99
C PHE A 292 -7.34 -7.84 8.30
N LEU A 293 -6.55 -7.49 7.29
CA LEU A 293 -5.12 -7.16 7.41
C LEU A 293 -4.32 -8.21 8.21
N LYS A 294 -4.56 -9.49 7.93
CA LYS A 294 -3.90 -10.64 8.60
C LYS A 294 -4.11 -10.66 10.13
N ARG A 295 -5.16 -10.02 10.63
CA ARG A 295 -5.56 -9.99 12.05
C ARG A 295 -6.99 -10.50 12.20
N LYS A 296 -7.25 -11.24 13.28
CA LYS A 296 -8.59 -11.67 13.67
C LYS A 296 -9.22 -10.59 14.54
N TRP A 297 -10.41 -10.16 14.17
CA TRP A 297 -11.21 -9.14 14.83
C TRP A 297 -12.43 -9.75 15.48
N SER A 298 -12.78 -9.29 16.66
CA SER A 298 -14.01 -9.68 17.35
C SER A 298 -14.47 -8.55 18.27
N ILE A 299 -15.79 -8.51 18.52
CA ILE A 299 -16.44 -7.62 19.47
C ILE A 299 -16.92 -8.49 20.62
N THR A 300 -16.51 -8.18 21.85
CA THR A 300 -17.01 -8.86 23.05
C THR A 300 -18.41 -8.39 23.41
N ASP A 301 -19.10 -9.10 24.29
CA ASP A 301 -20.43 -8.70 24.79
C ASP A 301 -20.40 -7.33 25.49
N SER A 302 -19.26 -6.98 26.12
CA SER A 302 -19.03 -5.67 26.74
C SER A 302 -18.61 -4.57 25.76
N GLY A 303 -18.62 -4.83 24.44
CA GLY A 303 -18.25 -3.84 23.40
C GLY A 303 -16.76 -3.64 23.17
N ARG A 304 -15.90 -4.39 23.85
CA ARG A 304 -14.47 -4.31 23.65
C ARG A 304 -14.10 -4.87 22.27
N ILE A 305 -13.41 -4.05 21.46
CA ILE A 305 -12.87 -4.50 20.18
C ILE A 305 -11.53 -5.21 20.41
N VAL A 306 -11.51 -6.51 20.16
CA VAL A 306 -10.33 -7.37 20.31
C VAL A 306 -9.70 -7.64 18.94
N VAL A 307 -8.42 -7.35 18.81
CA VAL A 307 -7.65 -7.57 17.57
C VAL A 307 -6.48 -8.48 17.90
N ARG A 308 -6.47 -9.69 17.34
CA ARG A 308 -5.42 -10.69 17.58
C ARG A 308 -4.64 -11.00 16.29
N PRO A 309 -3.37 -11.41 16.38
CA PRO A 309 -2.66 -11.95 15.23
C PRO A 309 -3.40 -13.19 14.71
N ALA A 310 -3.50 -13.33 13.39
CA ALA A 310 -4.10 -14.51 12.79
C ALA A 310 -3.23 -15.76 13.07
N ARG A 311 -3.85 -16.89 13.45
CA ARG A 311 -3.17 -18.15 13.79
C ARG A 311 -2.17 -18.58 12.70
N LYS A 312 -2.56 -18.48 11.44
CA LYS A 312 -1.67 -18.78 10.30
C LYS A 312 -0.39 -17.95 10.31
N GLY A 313 -0.46 -16.68 10.71
CA GLY A 313 0.72 -15.80 10.81
C GLY A 313 1.68 -16.24 11.92
N ILE A 314 1.16 -16.63 13.08
CA ILE A 314 1.97 -17.14 14.20
C ILE A 314 2.66 -18.45 13.80
N THR A 315 1.92 -19.39 13.20
CA THR A 315 2.45 -20.68 12.74
C THR A 315 3.55 -20.48 11.69
N HIS A 316 3.34 -19.56 10.75
CA HIS A 316 4.35 -19.23 9.74
C HIS A 316 5.64 -18.68 10.38
N GLU A 317 5.52 -17.72 11.30
CA GLU A 317 6.68 -17.13 11.98
C GLU A 317 7.43 -18.16 12.83
N ARG A 318 6.72 -19.03 13.52
CA ARG A 318 7.33 -20.15 14.27
C ARG A 318 8.18 -21.06 13.36
N ARG A 319 7.66 -21.42 12.19
CA ARG A 319 8.39 -22.23 11.21
C ARG A 319 9.60 -21.48 10.64
N LYS A 320 9.42 -20.18 10.36
CA LYS A 320 10.49 -19.31 9.86
C LYS A 320 11.63 -19.22 10.89
N LEU A 321 11.32 -18.94 12.16
CA LEU A 321 12.34 -18.84 13.21
C LEU A 321 13.13 -20.14 13.38
N LYS A 322 12.46 -21.31 13.43
CA LYS A 322 13.15 -22.60 13.51
C LYS A 322 14.09 -22.83 12.32
N ARG A 323 13.68 -22.44 11.10
CA ARG A 323 14.55 -22.55 9.92
C ARG A 323 15.74 -21.59 10.00
N MET A 324 15.51 -20.34 10.45
CA MET A 324 16.57 -19.35 10.59
C MET A 324 17.58 -19.75 11.68
N ALA A 325 17.14 -20.34 12.78
CA ALA A 325 18.00 -20.86 13.84
C ALA A 325 18.96 -21.93 13.30
N LYS A 326 18.45 -22.94 12.56
CA LYS A 326 19.29 -23.95 11.90
C LYS A 326 20.35 -23.35 10.95
N LEU A 327 20.00 -22.30 10.21
CA LEU A 327 20.95 -21.62 9.32
C LEU A 327 21.97 -20.81 10.11
N ALA A 328 21.57 -20.25 11.25
CA ALA A 328 22.45 -19.49 12.12
C ALA A 328 23.44 -20.39 12.88
N GLY A 329 23.01 -21.53 13.38
CA GLY A 329 23.90 -22.56 13.98
C GLY A 329 24.97 -23.04 13.00
N ARG A 330 24.59 -23.26 11.74
CA ARG A 330 25.53 -23.65 10.64
C ARG A 330 26.41 -22.50 10.11
N GLY A 331 26.38 -21.30 10.71
CA GLY A 331 27.15 -20.15 10.24
C GLY A 331 26.68 -19.51 8.92
N ILE A 332 25.64 -20.06 8.26
CA ILE A 332 25.10 -19.54 6.98
C ILE A 332 24.37 -18.21 7.19
N LEU A 333 23.79 -18.00 8.36
CA LEU A 333 23.11 -16.78 8.76
C LEU A 333 23.77 -16.22 10.02
N THR A 334 23.87 -14.89 10.12
CA THR A 334 24.35 -14.26 11.36
C THR A 334 23.30 -14.30 12.47
N THR A 335 23.70 -14.48 13.73
CA THR A 335 22.78 -14.40 14.89
C THR A 335 22.05 -13.08 14.92
N ALA A 336 22.72 -11.96 14.62
CA ALA A 336 22.11 -10.63 14.52
C ALA A 336 20.99 -10.55 13.46
N ALA A 337 21.06 -11.31 12.35
CA ALA A 337 19.98 -11.35 11.36
C ALA A 337 18.77 -12.17 11.86
N PHE A 338 19.02 -13.25 12.61
CA PHE A 338 17.97 -13.99 13.31
C PHE A 338 17.22 -13.12 14.32
N GLU A 339 17.96 -12.43 15.18
CA GLU A 339 17.40 -11.51 16.20
C GLU A 339 16.60 -10.38 15.57
N ARG A 340 17.17 -9.66 14.58
CA ARG A 340 16.44 -8.58 13.87
C ARG A 340 15.14 -9.06 13.26
N SER A 341 15.13 -10.27 12.69
CA SER A 341 13.91 -10.86 12.13
C SER A 341 12.84 -11.08 13.17
N TYR A 342 13.22 -11.60 14.36
CA TYR A 342 12.28 -11.82 15.45
C TYR A 342 11.76 -10.49 16.04
N MET A 343 12.65 -9.55 16.34
CA MET A 343 12.28 -8.26 16.93
C MET A 343 11.36 -7.45 16.00
N SER A 344 11.59 -7.49 14.70
CA SER A 344 10.68 -6.87 13.72
C SER A 344 9.26 -7.47 13.75
N TRP A 345 9.15 -8.80 13.85
CA TRP A 345 7.85 -9.45 13.97
C TRP A 345 7.18 -9.17 15.32
N ARG A 346 7.94 -9.24 16.40
CA ARG A 346 7.50 -9.00 17.77
C ARG A 346 6.92 -7.59 17.94
N GLY A 347 7.62 -6.56 17.45
CA GLY A 347 7.15 -5.18 17.48
C GLY A 347 5.82 -4.98 16.72
N GLY A 348 5.54 -5.77 15.69
CA GLY A 348 4.25 -5.78 15.01
C GLY A 348 3.06 -6.23 15.87
N LEU A 349 3.31 -6.85 17.03
CA LEU A 349 2.29 -7.31 17.98
C LEU A 349 1.97 -6.28 19.10
N ASP A 350 2.77 -5.25 19.29
CA ASP A 350 2.60 -4.28 20.39
C ASP A 350 1.28 -3.49 20.28
N HIS A 351 0.74 -3.39 19.09
CA HIS A 351 -0.47 -2.64 18.80
C HIS A 351 -1.76 -3.49 18.73
N VAL A 352 -1.66 -4.78 19.10
CA VAL A 352 -2.78 -5.74 19.05
C VAL A 352 -2.88 -6.52 20.37
N ASN A 353 -4.00 -7.20 20.57
CA ASN A 353 -4.20 -8.05 21.75
C ASN A 353 -3.42 -9.38 21.60
N GLY A 354 -2.10 -9.28 21.51
CA GLY A 354 -1.19 -10.39 21.16
C GLY A 354 -0.30 -10.88 22.30
N ARG A 355 -0.44 -10.38 23.53
CA ARG A 355 0.48 -10.68 24.67
C ARG A 355 0.72 -12.17 24.91
N ARG A 356 -0.32 -13.02 24.83
CA ARG A 356 -0.16 -14.47 24.99
C ARG A 356 0.71 -15.07 23.89
N SER A 357 0.47 -14.67 22.64
CA SER A 357 1.26 -15.13 21.49
C SER A 357 2.69 -14.61 21.56
N GLN A 358 2.88 -13.38 22.01
CA GLN A 358 4.18 -12.78 22.26
C GLN A 358 4.97 -13.62 23.28
N ARG A 359 4.42 -13.86 24.48
CA ARG A 359 5.08 -14.67 25.52
C ARG A 359 5.47 -16.06 25.03
N THR A 360 4.57 -16.76 24.32
CA THR A 360 4.86 -18.11 23.79
C THR A 360 5.99 -18.07 22.76
N MET A 361 6.06 -17.02 21.95
CA MET A 361 7.11 -16.87 20.94
C MET A 361 8.41 -16.36 21.55
N ASP A 362 8.37 -15.54 22.60
CA ASP A 362 9.56 -15.10 23.36
C ASP A 362 10.27 -16.32 23.99
N VAL A 363 9.52 -17.28 24.53
CA VAL A 363 10.08 -18.54 25.07
C VAL A 363 10.75 -19.35 23.95
N LEU A 364 10.05 -19.53 22.81
CA LEU A 364 10.63 -20.24 21.66
C LEU A 364 11.91 -19.54 21.14
N TYR A 365 11.88 -18.21 21.05
CA TYR A 365 13.02 -17.42 20.56
C TYR A 365 14.26 -17.62 21.43
N ARG A 366 14.11 -17.53 22.76
CA ARG A 366 15.22 -17.73 23.70
C ARG A 366 15.83 -19.12 23.54
N ARG A 367 14.98 -20.17 23.57
CA ARG A 367 15.46 -21.54 23.37
C ARG A 367 16.24 -21.72 22.06
N LEU A 368 15.75 -21.14 20.97
CA LEU A 368 16.43 -21.21 19.66
C LEU A 368 17.73 -20.39 19.65
N LEU A 369 17.85 -19.35 20.47
CA LEU A 369 19.07 -18.57 20.61
C LEU A 369 20.14 -19.39 21.36
N ASP A 370 19.75 -20.08 22.43
CA ASP A 370 20.62 -21.00 23.17
C ASP A 370 21.12 -22.14 22.25
N GLU A 371 20.20 -22.79 21.50
CA GLU A 371 20.55 -23.83 20.51
C GLU A 371 21.58 -23.33 19.44
N ILE A 372 21.50 -22.05 19.01
CA ILE A 372 22.46 -21.44 18.06
C ILE A 372 23.83 -21.28 18.71
N GLN A 373 23.91 -20.91 20.00
CA GLN A 373 25.15 -20.74 20.73
C GLN A 373 25.84 -22.08 20.93
N ASP A 374 25.11 -23.09 21.41
CA ASP A 374 25.62 -24.46 21.61
C ASP A 374 26.17 -25.07 20.31
N GLU A 375 25.45 -24.97 19.17
CA GLU A 375 25.88 -25.46 17.87
C GLU A 375 27.17 -24.75 17.37
N ARG A 376 27.40 -23.49 17.73
CA ARG A 376 28.59 -22.73 17.34
C ARG A 376 29.80 -23.00 18.23
N GLU A 377 29.57 -23.27 19.49
CA GLU A 377 30.65 -23.66 20.43
C GLU A 377 31.15 -25.08 20.15
N ALA A 378 30.31 -25.94 19.53
CA ALA A 378 30.65 -27.30 19.13
C ALA A 378 31.37 -27.39 17.78
N GLN A 379 31.48 -26.29 17.02
CA GLN A 379 32.19 -26.20 15.72
C GLN A 379 33.58 -25.59 15.87
#